data_1646263f1d82134ad884be9c0dd79dd8
#
_entry.id   1646263f1d82134ad884be9c0dd79dd8
#
_cell.length_a   1.000
_cell.length_b   1.000
_cell.length_c   1.000
_cell.angle_alpha   90.00
_cell.angle_beta   90.00
_cell.angle_gamma   90.00
#
_symmetry.space_group_name_H-M   'P 1'
#
loop_
_entity.id
_entity.type
_entity.pdbx_description
1 polymer ?
#
loop_
_entity_poly.entity_id
_entity_poly.type
_entity_poly.pdbx_seq_one_letter_code
_entity_poly.pdbx_strand_id
1 'polypeptide(L)'
;FSLAAGHDYLVRLMDMGFTIEEAAKKIRFSQAITSNYFMEIAKLRAGRMLWANIVKAYNPVKNCPCKMFTHAVTSTWNQTAYDPYVNMLRGTTEAMSASIAGVHSLEVTPFNKAYEDPNEFSMRIARNVELLLKHESHFDQVVDPAGGSYYIENLTDSIANEAWKLFREIEEKGGYTAAYESGFIVERVKASAAAKDKNIATRREILLGANQYPNFTEVAGKELTEAAVTRPVS
;
A
#
# COMPACT_ATOMS: atom_id res chain seq x y z
N PHE A 1 -7.66 -7.06 5.22
CA PHE A 1 -7.86 -8.06 4.15
C PHE A 1 -6.57 -8.78 3.80
N SER A 2 -5.44 -8.11 3.51
CA SER A 2 -4.18 -8.76 3.11
C SER A 2 -3.65 -9.75 4.16
N LEU A 3 -3.79 -9.45 5.45
CA LEU A 3 -3.41 -10.38 6.53
C LEU A 3 -4.28 -11.62 6.55
N ALA A 4 -5.59 -11.48 6.33
CA ALA A 4 -6.51 -12.62 6.26
C ALA A 4 -6.20 -13.50 5.02
N ALA A 5 -5.92 -12.89 3.88
CA ALA A 5 -5.45 -13.63 2.70
C ALA A 5 -4.14 -14.38 2.98
N GLY A 6 -3.17 -13.70 3.63
CA GLY A 6 -1.91 -14.32 4.04
C GLY A 6 -2.11 -15.49 5.00
N HIS A 7 -3.04 -15.36 5.94
CA HIS A 7 -3.40 -16.43 6.87
C HIS A 7 -4.05 -17.62 6.15
N ASP A 8 -4.98 -17.39 5.22
CA ASP A 8 -5.59 -18.44 4.41
C ASP A 8 -4.53 -19.22 3.60
N TYR A 9 -3.57 -18.51 2.98
CA TYR A 9 -2.43 -19.17 2.32
C TYR A 9 -1.55 -19.95 3.30
N LEU A 10 -1.32 -19.41 4.49
CA LEU A 10 -0.52 -20.08 5.52
C LEU A 10 -1.14 -21.42 5.93
N VAL A 11 -2.46 -21.43 6.21
CA VAL A 11 -3.20 -22.65 6.56
C VAL A 11 -3.14 -23.67 5.44
N ARG A 12 -3.42 -23.26 4.20
CA ARG A 12 -3.39 -24.17 3.04
C ARG A 12 -2.01 -24.77 2.79
N LEU A 13 -0.93 -24.00 2.97
CA LEU A 13 0.42 -24.53 2.84
C LEU A 13 0.73 -25.57 3.93
N MET A 14 0.26 -25.33 5.15
CA MET A 14 0.41 -26.29 6.26
C MET A 14 -0.40 -27.57 6.00
N ASP A 15 -1.60 -27.46 5.47
CA ASP A 15 -2.42 -28.63 5.07
C ASP A 15 -1.77 -29.45 3.96
N MET A 16 -0.94 -28.82 3.12
CA MET A 16 -0.11 -29.50 2.10
C MET A 16 1.16 -30.14 2.69
N GLY A 17 1.39 -30.04 4.00
CA GLY A 17 2.51 -30.68 4.71
C GLY A 17 3.75 -29.81 4.91
N PHE A 18 3.69 -28.50 4.60
CA PHE A 18 4.78 -27.57 4.92
C PHE A 18 4.77 -27.24 6.43
N THR A 19 5.95 -27.09 7.00
CA THR A 19 6.06 -26.55 8.35
C THR A 19 5.69 -25.07 8.40
N ILE A 20 5.31 -24.58 9.58
CA ILE A 20 5.02 -23.13 9.76
C ILE A 20 6.20 -22.25 9.33
N GLU A 21 7.43 -22.70 9.59
CA GLU A 21 8.65 -22.01 9.21
C GLU A 21 8.85 -21.91 7.70
N GLU A 22 8.49 -22.96 6.98
CA GLU A 22 8.59 -23.01 5.52
C GLU A 22 7.48 -22.18 4.87
N ALA A 23 6.25 -22.37 5.33
CA ALA A 23 5.07 -21.69 4.81
C ALA A 23 5.17 -20.16 4.98
N ALA A 24 5.45 -19.68 6.20
CA ALA A 24 5.52 -18.24 6.47
C ALA A 24 6.62 -17.51 5.68
N LYS A 25 7.76 -18.19 5.41
CA LYS A 25 8.84 -17.63 4.59
C LYS A 25 8.48 -17.47 3.12
N LYS A 26 7.49 -18.19 2.61
CA LYS A 26 7.06 -18.10 1.20
C LYS A 26 6.08 -16.98 0.95
N ILE A 27 5.39 -16.51 1.99
CA ILE A 27 4.36 -15.46 1.87
C ILE A 27 5.02 -14.09 1.74
N ARG A 28 4.59 -13.34 0.73
CA ARG A 28 5.01 -11.97 0.44
C ARG A 28 3.78 -11.07 0.40
N PHE A 29 3.90 -9.89 0.99
CA PHE A 29 2.81 -8.91 1.00
C PHE A 29 3.17 -7.76 0.09
N SER A 30 2.38 -7.55 -0.96
CA SER A 30 2.46 -6.36 -1.79
C SER A 30 1.44 -5.34 -1.29
N GLN A 31 1.89 -4.12 -0.98
CA GLN A 31 1.09 -3.07 -0.39
C GLN A 31 1.18 -1.80 -1.24
N ALA A 32 0.03 -1.24 -1.60
CA ALA A 32 -0.01 0.07 -2.21
C ALA A 32 0.28 1.16 -1.16
N ILE A 33 1.03 2.18 -1.55
CA ILE A 33 1.35 3.33 -0.72
C ILE A 33 0.64 4.55 -1.30
N THR A 34 -0.15 5.22 -0.47
CA THR A 34 -0.94 6.39 -0.86
C THR A 34 -0.32 7.68 -0.34
N SER A 35 -0.96 8.82 -0.63
CA SER A 35 -0.47 10.14 -0.26
C SER A 35 -0.54 10.45 1.25
N ASN A 36 -1.24 9.64 2.06
CA ASN A 36 -1.33 9.89 3.49
C ASN A 36 -0.11 9.37 4.25
N TYR A 37 0.93 10.20 4.26
CA TYR A 37 2.28 9.88 4.68
C TYR A 37 2.41 9.10 6.00
N PHE A 38 1.84 9.63 7.07
CA PHE A 38 1.96 9.02 8.40
C PHE A 38 1.07 7.79 8.57
N MET A 39 -0.09 7.76 7.92
CA MET A 39 -0.95 6.59 7.88
C MET A 39 -0.27 5.40 7.20
N GLU A 40 0.46 5.65 6.12
CA GLU A 40 1.20 4.60 5.41
C GLU A 40 2.33 4.02 6.26
N ILE A 41 3.09 4.87 6.96
CA ILE A 41 4.11 4.42 7.91
C ILE A 41 3.47 3.54 9.00
N ALA A 42 2.41 4.02 9.63
CA ALA A 42 1.72 3.31 10.70
C ALA A 42 1.05 2.00 10.20
N LYS A 43 0.47 2.00 9.00
CA LYS A 43 -0.11 0.81 8.35
C LYS A 43 0.91 -0.32 8.21
N LEU A 44 2.10 0.00 7.70
CA LEU A 44 3.16 -0.98 7.50
C LEU A 44 3.74 -1.48 8.83
N ARG A 45 3.86 -0.62 9.84
CA ARG A 45 4.26 -1.01 11.20
C ARG A 45 3.22 -1.93 11.85
N ALA A 46 1.94 -1.55 11.82
CA ALA A 46 0.84 -2.36 12.33
C ALA A 46 0.75 -3.72 11.63
N GLY A 47 0.90 -3.74 10.29
CA GLY A 47 0.90 -4.98 9.51
C GLY A 47 1.97 -5.98 9.96
N ARG A 48 3.20 -5.52 10.19
CA ARG A 48 4.28 -6.38 10.70
C ARG A 48 4.00 -6.93 12.09
N MET A 49 3.47 -6.10 13.00
CA MET A 49 3.11 -6.50 14.35
C MET A 49 2.00 -7.57 14.35
N LEU A 50 0.94 -7.34 13.59
CA LEU A 50 -0.18 -8.27 13.48
C LEU A 50 0.22 -9.59 12.83
N TRP A 51 1.00 -9.55 11.75
CA TRP A 51 1.51 -10.75 11.10
C TRP A 51 2.37 -11.58 12.03
N ALA A 52 3.26 -10.94 12.79
CA ALA A 52 4.06 -11.64 13.78
C ALA A 52 3.21 -12.34 14.84
N ASN A 53 2.10 -11.73 15.28
CA ASN A 53 1.18 -12.34 16.23
C ASN A 53 0.42 -13.52 15.61
N ILE A 54 -0.01 -13.42 14.35
CA ILE A 54 -0.66 -14.52 13.61
C ILE A 54 0.28 -15.73 13.54
N VAL A 55 1.52 -15.53 13.07
CA VAL A 55 2.48 -16.64 12.92
C VAL A 55 2.89 -17.22 14.27
N LYS A 56 3.06 -16.38 15.32
CA LYS A 56 3.38 -16.86 16.69
C LYS A 56 2.31 -17.78 17.28
N ALA A 57 1.05 -17.60 16.92
CA ALA A 57 -0.03 -18.46 17.38
C ALA A 57 0.15 -19.93 16.97
N TYR A 58 0.93 -20.19 15.92
CA TYR A 58 1.28 -21.54 15.48
C TYR A 58 2.54 -22.12 16.15
N ASN A 59 3.07 -21.45 17.17
CA ASN A 59 4.24 -21.90 17.95
C ASN A 59 5.47 -22.29 17.12
N PRO A 60 5.98 -21.43 16.24
CA PRO A 60 7.18 -21.71 15.46
C PRO A 60 8.39 -21.93 16.39
N VAL A 61 9.24 -22.89 16.06
CA VAL A 61 10.47 -23.19 16.84
C VAL A 61 11.45 -22.01 16.82
N LYS A 62 11.45 -21.21 15.73
CA LYS A 62 12.31 -20.04 15.55
C LYS A 62 11.47 -18.79 15.36
N ASN A 63 11.93 -17.64 15.87
CA ASN A 63 11.24 -16.36 15.67
C ASN A 63 11.40 -15.75 14.26
N CYS A 64 12.31 -16.27 13.44
CA CYS A 64 12.56 -15.75 12.09
C CYS A 64 11.33 -15.78 11.15
N PRO A 65 10.47 -16.82 11.17
CA PRO A 65 9.27 -16.89 10.35
C PRO A 65 8.23 -15.82 10.64
N CYS A 66 8.26 -15.23 11.83
CA CYS A 66 7.32 -14.16 12.23
C CYS A 66 7.55 -12.83 11.51
N LYS A 67 8.66 -12.69 10.76
CA LYS A 67 8.96 -11.49 10.00
C LYS A 67 8.09 -11.42 8.74
N MET A 68 7.32 -10.34 8.62
CA MET A 68 6.54 -10.06 7.42
C MET A 68 7.46 -9.52 6.32
N PHE A 69 7.50 -10.18 5.18
CA PHE A 69 8.17 -9.62 4.00
C PHE A 69 7.20 -8.70 3.25
N THR A 70 7.56 -7.43 3.13
CA THR A 70 6.72 -6.40 2.52
C THR A 70 7.38 -5.81 1.29
N HIS A 71 6.66 -5.87 0.17
CA HIS A 71 6.91 -5.11 -1.04
C HIS A 71 5.94 -3.93 -1.08
N ALA A 72 6.42 -2.74 -1.40
CA ALA A 72 5.59 -1.54 -1.53
C ALA A 72 5.58 -1.05 -2.97
N VAL A 73 4.42 -0.59 -3.43
CA VAL A 73 4.25 0.04 -4.75
C VAL A 73 3.53 1.37 -4.54
N THR A 74 4.04 2.46 -5.10
CA THR A 74 3.35 3.75 -5.04
C THR A 74 2.03 3.68 -5.81
N SER A 75 0.97 4.26 -5.23
CA SER A 75 -0.39 4.09 -5.74
C SER A 75 -0.66 4.88 -7.01
N THR A 76 -1.35 4.28 -7.96
CA THR A 76 -1.88 4.99 -9.15
C THR A 76 -3.21 5.68 -8.87
N TRP A 77 -3.88 5.37 -7.76
CA TRP A 77 -5.21 5.89 -7.46
C TRP A 77 -5.24 7.42 -7.31
N ASN A 78 -4.19 8.00 -6.76
CA ASN A 78 -4.04 9.44 -6.54
C ASN A 78 -3.27 10.15 -7.67
N GLN A 79 -2.86 9.44 -8.72
CA GLN A 79 -2.29 10.05 -9.92
C GLN A 79 -3.40 10.70 -10.75
N THR A 80 -3.10 11.88 -11.30
CA THR A 80 -4.01 12.68 -12.10
C THR A 80 -3.48 12.87 -13.51
N ALA A 81 -4.40 12.99 -14.48
CA ALA A 81 -4.07 13.42 -15.83
C ALA A 81 -3.94 14.95 -15.91
N TYR A 82 -4.53 15.68 -14.94
CA TYR A 82 -4.36 17.12 -14.80
C TYR A 82 -3.10 17.42 -14.00
N ASP A 83 -2.33 18.39 -14.48
CA ASP A 83 -1.03 18.75 -13.91
C ASP A 83 -0.14 17.50 -13.66
N PRO A 84 0.17 16.74 -14.71
CA PRO A 84 0.68 15.38 -14.60
C PRO A 84 2.07 15.30 -13.95
N TYR A 85 2.87 16.35 -14.02
CA TYR A 85 4.20 16.38 -13.39
C TYR A 85 4.13 16.42 -11.84
N VAL A 86 3.00 16.84 -11.27
CA VAL A 86 2.78 16.74 -9.81
C VAL A 86 2.76 15.29 -9.34
N ASN A 87 2.45 14.32 -10.21
CA ASN A 87 2.55 12.91 -9.89
C ASN A 87 3.98 12.47 -9.53
N MET A 88 5.02 13.14 -10.04
CA MET A 88 6.41 12.88 -9.62
C MET A 88 6.62 13.23 -8.14
N LEU A 89 6.04 14.34 -7.69
CA LEU A 89 6.12 14.78 -6.30
C LEU A 89 5.35 13.82 -5.39
N ARG A 90 4.16 13.38 -5.82
CA ARG A 90 3.36 12.37 -5.09
C ARG A 90 4.14 11.07 -4.93
N GLY A 91 4.66 10.51 -6.03
CA GLY A 91 5.45 9.30 -6.01
C GLY A 91 6.70 9.41 -5.11
N THR A 92 7.33 10.59 -5.05
CA THR A 92 8.46 10.83 -4.15
C THR A 92 8.05 10.77 -2.68
N THR A 93 6.98 11.47 -2.27
CA THR A 93 6.51 11.45 -0.88
C THR A 93 5.99 10.08 -0.44
N GLU A 94 5.35 9.34 -1.34
CA GLU A 94 4.92 7.96 -1.14
C GLU A 94 6.12 7.02 -0.94
N ALA A 95 7.13 7.12 -1.81
CA ALA A 95 8.36 6.36 -1.71
C ALA A 95 9.12 6.66 -0.39
N MET A 96 9.12 7.93 0.05
CA MET A 96 9.68 8.33 1.35
C MET A 96 8.97 7.63 2.50
N SER A 97 7.63 7.63 2.53
CA SER A 97 6.86 7.00 3.60
C SER A 97 7.10 5.49 3.66
N ALA A 98 7.18 4.82 2.52
CA ALA A 98 7.50 3.40 2.43
C ALA A 98 8.92 3.09 2.94
N SER A 99 9.91 3.92 2.56
CA SER A 99 11.30 3.77 2.99
C SER A 99 11.46 3.96 4.50
N ILE A 100 10.83 4.99 5.08
CA ILE A 100 10.81 5.24 6.53
C ILE A 100 10.11 4.10 7.28
N ALA A 101 9.04 3.56 6.71
CA ALA A 101 8.37 2.40 7.28
C ALA A 101 9.18 1.10 7.19
N GLY A 102 10.29 1.07 6.50
CA GLY A 102 11.21 -0.08 6.43
C GLY A 102 10.68 -1.24 5.61
N VAL A 103 10.18 -0.99 4.40
CA VAL A 103 9.81 -2.06 3.46
C VAL A 103 11.03 -2.79 2.93
N HIS A 104 10.87 -4.06 2.54
CA HIS A 104 11.97 -4.87 2.01
C HIS A 104 12.30 -4.55 0.56
N SER A 105 11.31 -4.13 -0.20
CA SER A 105 11.46 -3.67 -1.58
C SER A 105 10.41 -2.62 -1.91
N LEU A 106 10.74 -1.73 -2.80
CA LEU A 106 9.89 -0.61 -3.22
C LEU A 106 9.86 -0.55 -4.75
N GLU A 107 8.72 -0.23 -5.29
CA GLU A 107 8.52 0.12 -6.70
C GLU A 107 7.86 1.49 -6.78
N VAL A 108 8.47 2.41 -7.49
CA VAL A 108 7.89 3.73 -7.78
C VAL A 108 7.19 3.66 -9.13
N THR A 109 5.88 3.87 -9.12
CA THR A 109 5.07 3.91 -10.34
C THR A 109 5.42 5.15 -11.16
N PRO A 110 5.70 5.03 -12.47
CA PRO A 110 5.94 6.17 -13.34
C PRO A 110 4.80 7.18 -13.31
N PHE A 111 5.12 8.47 -13.33
CA PHE A 111 4.16 9.56 -13.13
C PHE A 111 3.05 9.63 -14.18
N ASN A 112 3.29 9.08 -15.37
CA ASN A 112 2.36 9.09 -16.51
C ASN A 112 1.50 7.81 -16.60
N LYS A 113 1.67 6.85 -15.68
CA LYS A 113 0.99 5.54 -15.73
C LYS A 113 -0.53 5.64 -15.72
N ALA A 114 -1.08 6.70 -15.14
CA ALA A 114 -2.53 6.89 -15.06
C ALA A 114 -3.19 7.25 -16.40
N TYR A 115 -2.44 7.80 -17.35
CA TYR A 115 -3.00 8.36 -18.60
C TYR A 115 -2.28 7.93 -19.89
N GLU A 116 -1.08 7.32 -19.78
CA GLU A 116 -0.35 6.79 -20.95
C GLU A 116 0.52 5.60 -20.57
N ASP A 117 1.06 4.91 -21.55
CA ASP A 117 2.09 3.90 -21.30
C ASP A 117 3.39 4.56 -20.87
N PRO A 118 4.04 4.06 -19.82
CA PRO A 118 5.32 4.57 -19.36
C PRO A 118 6.38 4.55 -20.47
N ASN A 119 7.05 5.67 -20.62
CA ASN A 119 8.17 5.83 -21.56
C ASN A 119 9.51 5.80 -20.82
N GLU A 120 10.62 5.84 -21.56
CA GLU A 120 11.97 5.78 -21.02
C GLU A 120 12.24 6.92 -20.00
N PHE A 121 11.74 8.11 -20.27
CA PHE A 121 11.89 9.26 -19.36
C PHE A 121 11.16 9.03 -18.04
N SER A 122 9.88 8.67 -18.10
CA SER A 122 9.08 8.46 -16.88
C SER A 122 9.59 7.29 -16.05
N MET A 123 10.04 6.20 -16.67
CA MET A 123 10.67 5.06 -16.00
C MET A 123 12.00 5.45 -15.35
N ARG A 124 12.80 6.30 -16.01
CA ARG A 124 14.05 6.82 -15.45
C ARG A 124 13.80 7.68 -14.22
N ILE A 125 12.79 8.56 -14.26
CA ILE A 125 12.42 9.40 -13.11
C ILE A 125 11.98 8.52 -11.93
N ALA A 126 11.10 7.54 -12.16
CA ALA A 126 10.63 6.63 -11.13
C ALA A 126 11.80 5.91 -10.42
N ARG A 127 12.73 5.34 -11.19
CA ARG A 127 13.94 4.72 -10.64
C ARG A 127 14.84 5.72 -9.89
N ASN A 128 14.97 6.94 -10.40
CA ASN A 128 15.83 7.94 -9.78
C ASN A 128 15.28 8.43 -8.44
N VAL A 129 13.97 8.38 -8.19
CA VAL A 129 13.41 8.63 -6.86
C VAL A 129 14.04 7.70 -5.82
N GLU A 130 14.08 6.40 -6.09
CA GLU A 130 14.67 5.41 -5.18
C GLU A 130 16.16 5.64 -4.94
N LEU A 131 16.90 5.94 -6.02
CA LEU A 131 18.34 6.24 -5.93
C LEU A 131 18.62 7.53 -5.14
N LEU A 132 17.78 8.56 -5.32
CA LEU A 132 17.85 9.81 -4.58
C LEU A 132 17.63 9.56 -3.07
N LEU A 133 16.56 8.82 -2.72
CA LEU A 133 16.26 8.48 -1.32
C LEU A 133 17.42 7.72 -0.66
N LYS A 134 18.08 6.84 -1.40
CA LYS A 134 19.21 6.07 -0.90
C LYS A 134 20.50 6.87 -0.81
N HIS A 135 20.89 7.54 -1.90
CA HIS A 135 22.25 8.07 -2.04
C HIS A 135 22.38 9.54 -1.66
N GLU A 136 21.33 10.34 -1.76
CA GLU A 136 21.34 11.76 -1.40
C GLU A 136 20.64 12.02 -0.06
N SER A 137 19.48 11.36 0.16
CA SER A 137 18.71 11.52 1.40
C SER A 137 19.08 10.53 2.50
N HIS A 138 19.91 9.52 2.21
CA HIS A 138 20.47 8.55 3.16
C HIS A 138 19.43 7.82 4.02
N PHE A 139 18.27 7.46 3.45
CA PHE A 139 17.21 6.77 4.19
C PHE A 139 17.56 5.33 4.58
N ASP A 140 18.64 4.78 4.01
CA ASP A 140 19.18 3.46 4.34
C ASP A 140 20.10 3.45 5.58
N GLN A 141 20.42 4.61 6.15
CA GLN A 141 21.33 4.73 7.29
C GLN A 141 20.66 4.50 8.65
N VAL A 142 19.32 4.57 8.72
CA VAL A 142 18.58 4.51 9.98
C VAL A 142 17.48 3.45 9.89
N VAL A 143 17.40 2.60 10.92
CA VAL A 143 16.34 1.60 11.05
C VAL A 143 15.21 2.17 11.89
N ASP A 144 13.96 2.11 11.37
CA ASP A 144 12.74 2.58 12.02
C ASP A 144 12.84 4.01 12.59
N PRO A 145 13.17 5.02 11.76
CA PRO A 145 13.34 6.40 12.22
C PRO A 145 12.05 7.02 12.79
N ALA A 146 10.90 6.43 12.52
CA ALA A 146 9.60 6.83 13.07
C ALA A 146 9.31 6.24 14.47
N GLY A 147 10.14 5.30 14.93
CA GLY A 147 10.01 4.66 16.23
C GLY A 147 10.14 5.66 17.38
N GLY A 148 9.24 5.57 18.38
CA GLY A 148 9.19 6.47 19.53
C GLY A 148 8.48 7.80 19.29
N SER A 149 8.03 8.09 18.07
CA SER A 149 7.14 9.22 17.80
C SER A 149 5.76 8.95 18.41
N TYR A 150 5.31 9.74 19.38
CA TYR A 150 4.01 9.55 20.03
C TYR A 150 2.85 9.46 19.03
N TYR A 151 2.88 10.28 17.98
CA TYR A 151 1.85 10.27 16.95
C TYR A 151 1.86 8.97 16.15
N ILE A 152 3.03 8.52 15.70
CA ILE A 152 3.16 7.28 14.92
C ILE A 152 2.83 6.05 15.75
N GLU A 153 3.26 5.99 17.01
CA GLU A 153 2.96 4.86 17.90
C GLU A 153 1.45 4.76 18.16
N ASN A 154 0.79 5.85 18.53
CA ASN A 154 -0.66 5.88 18.74
C ASN A 154 -1.45 5.52 17.47
N LEU A 155 -1.00 6.00 16.31
CA LEU A 155 -1.62 5.70 15.03
C LEU A 155 -1.43 4.22 14.65
N THR A 156 -0.24 3.68 14.91
CA THR A 156 0.07 2.26 14.69
C THR A 156 -0.85 1.37 15.53
N ASP A 157 -1.01 1.67 16.82
CA ASP A 157 -1.88 0.91 17.71
C ASP A 157 -3.36 1.01 17.29
N SER A 158 -3.81 2.19 16.90
CA SER A 158 -5.19 2.40 16.44
C SER A 158 -5.48 1.59 15.16
N ILE A 159 -4.58 1.64 14.19
CA ILE A 159 -4.70 0.86 12.95
C ILE A 159 -4.64 -0.64 13.24
N ALA A 160 -3.74 -1.07 14.13
CA ALA A 160 -3.62 -2.47 14.50
C ALA A 160 -4.91 -3.00 15.13
N ASN A 161 -5.50 -2.25 16.05
CA ASN A 161 -6.74 -2.64 16.72
C ASN A 161 -7.92 -2.75 15.73
N GLU A 162 -8.10 -1.78 14.82
CA GLU A 162 -9.18 -1.83 13.83
C GLU A 162 -8.93 -2.94 12.78
N ALA A 163 -7.69 -3.11 12.34
CA ALA A 163 -7.34 -4.19 11.42
C ALA A 163 -7.54 -5.58 12.06
N TRP A 164 -7.24 -5.71 13.36
CA TRP A 164 -7.47 -6.96 14.11
C TRP A 164 -8.94 -7.29 14.26
N LYS A 165 -9.79 -6.30 14.53
CA LYS A 165 -11.26 -6.49 14.56
C LYS A 165 -11.76 -7.03 13.24
N LEU A 166 -11.36 -6.39 12.13
CA LEU A 166 -11.74 -6.81 10.79
C LEU A 166 -11.18 -8.20 10.43
N PHE A 167 -9.96 -8.50 10.84
CA PHE A 167 -9.37 -9.84 10.67
C PHE A 167 -10.22 -10.90 11.35
N ARG A 168 -10.59 -10.69 12.62
CA ARG A 168 -11.45 -11.62 13.37
C ARG A 168 -12.82 -11.78 12.71
N GLU A 169 -13.45 -10.70 12.25
CA GLU A 169 -14.74 -10.75 11.54
C GLU A 169 -14.65 -11.64 10.26
N ILE A 170 -13.50 -11.61 9.56
CA ILE A 170 -13.27 -12.46 8.40
C ILE A 170 -13.09 -13.93 8.81
N GLU A 171 -12.34 -14.19 9.87
CA GLU A 171 -12.13 -15.56 10.38
C GLU A 171 -13.45 -16.18 10.88
N GLU A 172 -14.32 -15.41 11.55
CA GLU A 172 -15.66 -15.84 11.97
C GLU A 172 -16.59 -16.21 10.78
N LYS A 173 -16.30 -15.66 9.59
CA LYS A 173 -17.02 -16.00 8.34
C LYS A 173 -16.44 -17.22 7.60
N GLY A 174 -15.48 -17.91 8.19
CA GLY A 174 -14.82 -19.06 7.58
C GLY A 174 -13.53 -18.74 6.82
N GLY A 175 -12.90 -17.62 7.11
CA GLY A 175 -11.65 -17.18 6.52
C GLY A 175 -11.80 -16.32 5.26
N TYR A 176 -10.66 -15.97 4.66
CA TYR A 176 -10.63 -15.01 3.55
C TYR A 176 -11.42 -15.48 2.32
N THR A 177 -11.26 -16.75 1.92
CA THR A 177 -11.93 -17.30 0.74
C THR A 177 -13.44 -17.27 0.90
N ALA A 178 -13.98 -17.76 2.02
CA ALA A 178 -15.42 -17.75 2.28
C ALA A 178 -15.99 -16.32 2.37
N ALA A 179 -15.27 -15.40 3.01
CA ALA A 179 -15.66 -14.00 3.09
C ALA A 179 -15.65 -13.30 1.72
N TYR A 180 -14.75 -13.70 0.81
CA TYR A 180 -14.72 -13.20 -0.56
C TYR A 180 -15.90 -13.75 -1.39
N GLU A 181 -16.14 -15.06 -1.35
CA GLU A 181 -17.22 -15.73 -2.07
C GLU A 181 -18.61 -15.26 -1.62
N SER A 182 -18.78 -14.94 -0.34
CA SER A 182 -20.01 -14.34 0.20
C SER A 182 -20.22 -12.87 -0.22
N GLY A 183 -19.25 -12.24 -0.89
CA GLY A 183 -19.32 -10.84 -1.30
C GLY A 183 -18.92 -9.83 -0.20
N PHE A 184 -18.70 -10.25 1.04
CA PHE A 184 -18.42 -9.38 2.19
C PHE A 184 -17.22 -8.46 1.95
N ILE A 185 -16.10 -9.01 1.45
CA ILE A 185 -14.89 -8.24 1.17
C ILE A 185 -15.14 -7.21 0.06
N VAL A 186 -15.82 -7.65 -1.01
CA VAL A 186 -16.13 -6.80 -2.17
C VAL A 186 -17.03 -5.62 -1.78
N GLU A 187 -18.05 -5.85 -0.95
CA GLU A 187 -18.93 -4.80 -0.45
C GLU A 187 -18.18 -3.76 0.40
N ARG A 188 -17.32 -4.22 1.30
CA ARG A 188 -16.48 -3.34 2.15
C ARG A 188 -15.53 -2.48 1.31
N VAL A 189 -14.90 -3.08 0.29
CA VAL A 189 -14.00 -2.34 -0.62
C VAL A 189 -14.78 -1.31 -1.43
N LYS A 190 -15.94 -1.67 -2.01
CA LYS A 190 -16.81 -0.74 -2.74
C LYS A 190 -17.30 0.41 -1.86
N ALA A 191 -17.69 0.14 -0.63
CA ALA A 191 -18.12 1.18 0.32
C ALA A 191 -16.97 2.15 0.63
N SER A 192 -15.74 1.64 0.82
CA SER A 192 -14.57 2.48 1.05
C SER A 192 -14.22 3.32 -0.18
N ALA A 193 -14.26 2.75 -1.38
CA ALA A 193 -14.04 3.46 -2.64
C ALA A 193 -15.06 4.61 -2.82
N ALA A 194 -16.35 4.32 -2.66
CA ALA A 194 -17.41 5.32 -2.76
C ALA A 194 -17.26 6.46 -1.73
N ALA A 195 -16.80 6.16 -0.52
CA ALA A 195 -16.52 7.17 0.50
C ALA A 195 -15.36 8.09 0.08
N LYS A 196 -14.29 7.53 -0.48
CA LYS A 196 -13.15 8.28 -1.03
C LYS A 196 -13.58 9.18 -2.19
N ASP A 197 -14.30 8.64 -3.16
CA ASP A 197 -14.82 9.38 -4.31
C ASP A 197 -15.69 10.56 -3.86
N LYS A 198 -16.56 10.34 -2.87
CA LYS A 198 -17.37 11.40 -2.27
C LYS A 198 -16.51 12.47 -1.60
N ASN A 199 -15.46 12.10 -0.89
CA ASN A 199 -14.56 13.06 -0.24
C ASN A 199 -13.83 13.93 -1.27
N ILE A 200 -13.36 13.35 -2.37
CA ILE A 200 -12.75 14.08 -3.48
C ILE A 200 -13.78 15.00 -4.15
N ALA A 201 -14.95 14.49 -4.49
CA ALA A 201 -16.01 15.27 -5.14
C ALA A 201 -16.49 16.45 -4.29
N THR A 202 -16.54 16.30 -2.96
CA THR A 202 -16.95 17.36 -2.01
C THR A 202 -15.79 18.23 -1.53
N ARG A 203 -14.57 18.04 -2.05
CA ARG A 203 -13.33 18.73 -1.65
C ARG A 203 -12.96 18.56 -0.16
N ARG A 204 -13.46 17.52 0.50
CA ARG A 204 -13.01 17.14 1.85
C ARG A 204 -11.61 16.54 1.82
N GLU A 205 -11.29 15.88 0.73
CA GLU A 205 -9.94 15.41 0.42
C GLU A 205 -9.43 16.16 -0.81
N ILE A 206 -8.25 16.76 -0.69
CA ILE A 206 -7.67 17.59 -1.74
C ILE A 206 -6.85 16.71 -2.66
N LEU A 207 -7.13 16.79 -3.95
CA LEU A 207 -6.31 16.24 -5.01
C LEU A 207 -5.79 17.42 -5.84
N LEU A 208 -4.56 17.82 -5.56
CA LEU A 208 -3.92 19.01 -6.12
C LEU A 208 -3.90 18.94 -7.65
N GLY A 209 -4.23 20.06 -8.30
CA GLY A 209 -4.34 20.14 -9.76
C GLY A 209 -5.68 19.63 -10.30
N ALA A 210 -6.40 18.76 -9.59
CA ALA A 210 -7.67 18.20 -10.02
C ALA A 210 -8.88 18.91 -9.39
N ASN A 211 -9.06 18.82 -8.06
CA ASN A 211 -10.20 19.44 -7.40
C ASN A 211 -9.87 20.74 -6.66
N GLN A 212 -8.59 21.04 -6.50
CA GLN A 212 -8.09 22.30 -5.92
C GLN A 212 -6.75 22.69 -6.53
N TYR A 213 -6.45 23.98 -6.57
CA TYR A 213 -5.23 24.57 -7.16
C TYR A 213 -4.98 24.13 -8.61
N PRO A 214 -5.97 24.29 -9.51
CA PRO A 214 -5.81 23.90 -10.91
C PRO A 214 -4.77 24.76 -11.63
N ASN A 215 -4.09 24.16 -12.60
CA ASN A 215 -3.26 24.91 -13.54
C ASN A 215 -4.17 25.54 -14.60
N PHE A 216 -4.43 26.84 -14.50
CA PHE A 216 -5.35 27.56 -15.41
C PHE A 216 -4.82 27.69 -16.85
N THR A 217 -3.54 27.43 -17.09
CA THR A 217 -2.95 27.49 -18.44
C THR A 217 -2.94 26.13 -19.13
N GLU A 218 -3.33 25.08 -18.41
CA GLU A 218 -3.36 23.73 -18.94
C GLU A 218 -4.58 23.51 -19.84
N VAL A 219 -4.34 22.94 -21.01
CA VAL A 219 -5.40 22.48 -21.89
C VAL A 219 -5.55 20.97 -21.69
N ALA A 220 -6.32 20.59 -20.66
CA ALA A 220 -6.54 19.19 -20.34
C ALA A 220 -7.21 18.43 -21.49
N GLY A 221 -6.76 17.20 -21.71
CA GLY A 221 -7.43 16.25 -22.60
C GLY A 221 -6.90 16.18 -24.02
N LYS A 222 -5.96 17.02 -24.44
CA LYS A 222 -5.38 16.91 -25.81
C LYS A 222 -4.44 15.71 -25.99
N GLU A 223 -3.89 15.18 -24.91
CA GLU A 223 -2.91 14.09 -24.93
C GLU A 223 -3.46 12.76 -24.38
N LEU A 224 -4.71 12.77 -23.88
CA LEU A 224 -5.35 11.55 -23.37
C LEU A 224 -5.81 10.68 -24.54
N THR A 225 -5.19 9.54 -24.74
CA THR A 225 -5.67 8.54 -25.69
C THR A 225 -6.77 7.69 -25.06
N GLU A 226 -7.81 7.30 -25.83
CA GLU A 226 -8.90 6.42 -25.37
C GLU A 226 -8.40 5.13 -24.70
N ALA A 227 -7.23 4.64 -25.10
CA ALA A 227 -6.60 3.46 -24.51
C ALA A 227 -6.20 3.63 -23.04
N ALA A 228 -5.92 4.85 -22.59
CA ALA A 228 -5.57 5.13 -21.18
C ALA A 228 -6.80 5.10 -20.25
N VAL A 229 -7.98 5.41 -20.80
CA VAL A 229 -9.24 5.48 -20.04
C VAL A 229 -9.89 4.09 -19.85
N THR A 230 -9.62 3.15 -20.75
CA THR A 230 -10.30 1.85 -20.81
C THR A 230 -9.53 0.70 -20.15
N ARG A 231 -8.33 0.91 -19.63
CA ARG A 231 -7.58 -0.16 -18.95
C ARG A 231 -8.19 -0.43 -17.57
N PRO A 232 -8.71 -1.65 -17.32
CA PRO A 232 -9.11 -2.01 -15.97
C PRO A 232 -7.87 -1.92 -15.05
N VAL A 233 -8.03 -1.27 -13.92
CA VAL A 233 -7.05 -1.31 -12.84
C VAL A 233 -6.98 -2.74 -12.37
N SER A 234 -5.93 -3.47 -12.75
CA SER A 234 -5.65 -4.84 -12.29
C SER A 234 -5.17 -4.82 -10.86
#